data_188b5400588561b6e0e54d0e58abc51f
#
_entry.id   188b5400588561b6e0e54d0e58abc51f
#
_cell.length_a   1.000
_cell.length_b   1.000
_cell.length_c   1.000
_cell.angle_alpha   90.00
_cell.angle_beta   90.00
_cell.angle_gamma   90.00
#
_symmetry.space_group_name_H-M   'P 1'
#
loop_
_entity.id
_entity.type
_entity.pdbx_description
1 polymer ?
#
loop_
_entity_poly.entity_id
_entity_poly.type
_entity_poly.pdbx_seq_one_letter_code
_entity_poly.pdbx_strand_id
1 'polypeptide(L)'
;MLFNYRMSNLCVKAEPTALMPVTVFVAGTEYNLEEVANILKPDDFSFDVYPKNQNNLQDIISGIFDVHPEFKMELKTDKAENEGGADTQHVFYTMPPVDKDRRKLLNETTKTFHKECKVNLDITYAELQARLVEPYTQMSPQDVDEARKGFKKVYDDARDECDKILQLKQNEIEEGYQRYLTEYNDRYAEPETDDHEMEVSEDPEIDALFK
;
A
#
# COMPACT_ATOMS: atom_id res chain seq x y z
N MET A 1 -8.08 -15.29 3.63
CA MET A 1 -8.63 -13.95 3.87
C MET A 1 -7.76 -13.09 4.80
N LEU A 2 -7.53 -13.46 6.06
CA LEU A 2 -6.76 -12.63 7.02
C LEU A 2 -5.33 -12.28 6.54
N PHE A 3 -4.61 -13.22 5.96
CA PHE A 3 -3.26 -12.98 5.46
C PHE A 3 -3.23 -11.93 4.33
N ASN A 4 -4.11 -12.06 3.34
CA ASN A 4 -4.22 -11.09 2.26
C ASN A 4 -4.59 -9.69 2.79
N TYR A 5 -5.56 -9.62 3.70
CA TYR A 5 -5.92 -8.38 4.38
C TYR A 5 -4.75 -7.73 5.11
N ARG A 6 -3.95 -8.49 5.88
CA ARG A 6 -2.75 -7.98 6.56
C ARG A 6 -1.70 -7.47 5.58
N MET A 7 -1.52 -8.16 4.43
CA MET A 7 -0.61 -7.71 3.37
C MET A 7 -1.09 -6.44 2.69
N SER A 8 -2.40 -6.29 2.43
CA SER A 8 -2.98 -5.07 1.84
C SER A 8 -2.83 -3.86 2.76
N ASN A 9 -2.90 -4.06 4.08
CA ASN A 9 -2.71 -2.98 5.07
C ASN A 9 -1.25 -2.49 5.19
N LEU A 10 -0.29 -3.19 4.57
CA LEU A 10 1.06 -2.66 4.38
C LEU A 10 1.08 -1.67 3.21
N CYS A 11 0.53 -0.51 3.41
CA CYS A 11 0.22 0.52 2.41
C CYS A 11 1.46 1.00 1.63
N VAL A 12 1.86 0.24 0.62
CA VAL A 12 2.91 0.61 -0.35
C VAL A 12 2.29 1.37 -1.53
N LYS A 13 1.16 0.86 -2.02
CA LYS A 13 0.31 1.48 -3.05
C LYS A 13 -1.04 1.86 -2.46
N ALA A 14 -1.69 2.83 -3.04
CA ALA A 14 -3.04 3.24 -2.68
C ALA A 14 -4.05 2.19 -3.15
N GLU A 15 -4.36 1.24 -2.27
CA GLU A 15 -5.39 0.24 -2.51
C GLU A 15 -6.65 0.58 -1.70
N PRO A 16 -7.85 0.54 -2.28
CA PRO A 16 -9.10 0.80 -1.55
C PRO A 16 -9.27 -0.09 -0.31
N THR A 17 -8.74 -1.32 -0.35
CA THR A 17 -8.74 -2.26 0.77
C THR A 17 -7.99 -1.75 2.00
N ALA A 18 -7.03 -0.84 1.84
CA ALA A 18 -6.32 -0.22 2.95
C ALA A 18 -7.24 0.67 3.80
N LEU A 19 -8.26 1.25 3.20
CA LEU A 19 -9.22 2.11 3.89
C LEU A 19 -10.46 1.36 4.43
N MET A 20 -10.61 0.07 4.14
CA MET A 20 -11.74 -0.73 4.65
C MET A 20 -11.84 -0.81 6.19
N PRO A 21 -10.71 -0.82 6.95
CA PRO A 21 -10.82 -0.84 8.42
C PRO A 21 -11.16 0.51 9.03
N VAL A 22 -11.24 1.57 8.23
CA VAL A 22 -11.50 2.91 8.74
C VAL A 22 -12.96 3.06 9.14
N THR A 23 -13.19 3.35 10.41
CA THR A 23 -14.51 3.74 10.95
C THR A 23 -14.53 5.23 11.29
N VAL A 24 -15.66 5.85 11.06
CA VAL A 24 -15.88 7.29 11.29
C VAL A 24 -17.00 7.50 12.27
N PHE A 25 -16.76 8.23 13.34
CA PHE A 25 -17.78 8.55 14.35
C PHE A 25 -18.44 9.89 14.04
N VAL A 26 -19.67 9.86 13.54
CA VAL A 26 -20.45 11.06 13.24
C VAL A 26 -21.59 11.18 14.27
N ALA A 27 -21.61 12.26 15.03
CA ALA A 27 -22.64 12.53 16.05
C ALA A 27 -22.86 11.35 17.03
N GLY A 28 -21.79 10.61 17.37
CA GLY A 28 -21.82 9.47 18.29
C GLY A 28 -22.26 8.14 17.67
N THR A 29 -22.45 8.09 16.36
CA THR A 29 -22.76 6.86 15.61
C THR A 29 -21.55 6.48 14.77
N GLU A 30 -21.22 5.19 14.77
CA GLU A 30 -20.11 4.62 13.99
C GLU A 30 -20.60 4.27 12.58
N TYR A 31 -19.81 4.67 11.59
CA TYR A 31 -20.04 4.41 10.16
C TYR A 31 -18.76 3.87 9.54
N ASN A 32 -18.89 3.03 8.50
CA ASN A 32 -17.75 2.73 7.62
C ASN A 32 -17.41 3.95 6.75
N LEU A 33 -16.16 4.13 6.42
CA LEU A 33 -15.72 5.28 5.61
C LEU A 33 -16.53 5.43 4.30
N GLU A 34 -16.85 4.33 3.63
CA GLU A 34 -17.62 4.30 2.38
C GLU A 34 -19.05 4.83 2.52
N GLU A 35 -19.62 4.80 3.72
CA GLU A 35 -20.97 5.30 3.99
C GLU A 35 -21.00 6.83 4.05
N VAL A 36 -19.89 7.46 4.48
CA VAL A 36 -19.80 8.90 4.74
C VAL A 36 -18.94 9.66 3.74
N ALA A 37 -18.12 8.96 2.92
CA ALA A 37 -17.25 9.55 1.93
C ALA A 37 -17.24 8.78 0.60
N ASN A 38 -16.85 9.48 -0.48
CA ASN A 38 -16.47 8.88 -1.75
C ASN A 38 -14.95 8.89 -1.84
N ILE A 39 -14.36 7.76 -2.21
CA ILE A 39 -12.91 7.59 -2.31
C ILE A 39 -12.57 7.47 -3.79
N LEU A 40 -11.70 8.34 -4.26
CA LEU A 40 -11.11 8.28 -5.59
C LEU A 40 -9.63 7.93 -5.47
N LYS A 41 -9.12 7.24 -6.46
CA LYS A 41 -7.70 6.89 -6.58
C LYS A 41 -7.14 7.59 -7.82
N PRO A 42 -6.59 8.81 -7.69
CA PRO A 42 -6.03 9.54 -8.82
C PRO A 42 -4.77 8.89 -9.39
N ASP A 43 -3.96 8.26 -8.53
CA ASP A 43 -2.77 7.51 -8.92
C ASP A 43 -2.51 6.31 -7.98
N ASP A 44 -1.43 5.57 -8.22
CA ASP A 44 -1.09 4.38 -7.42
C ASP A 44 -0.59 4.70 -6.01
N PHE A 45 -0.45 5.97 -5.63
CA PHE A 45 0.15 6.37 -4.36
C PHE A 45 -0.65 7.44 -3.62
N SER A 46 -1.86 7.73 -4.09
CA SER A 46 -2.71 8.75 -3.47
C SER A 46 -4.18 8.36 -3.46
N PHE A 47 -4.90 8.94 -2.50
CA PHE A 47 -6.34 8.90 -2.40
C PHE A 47 -6.90 10.32 -2.32
N ASP A 48 -8.01 10.55 -3.01
CA ASP A 48 -8.87 11.71 -2.80
C ASP A 48 -10.13 11.25 -2.07
N VAL A 49 -10.40 11.84 -0.91
CA VAL A 49 -11.53 11.49 -0.06
C VAL A 49 -12.50 12.66 -0.01
N TYR A 50 -13.64 12.50 -0.66
CA TYR A 50 -14.71 13.48 -0.76
C TYR A 50 -15.79 13.16 0.27
N PRO A 51 -16.00 13.99 1.30
CA PRO A 51 -17.09 13.79 2.24
C PRO A 51 -18.45 13.92 1.54
N LYS A 52 -19.37 12.99 1.77
CA LYS A 52 -20.76 13.11 1.28
C LYS A 52 -21.50 14.27 1.94
N ASN A 53 -21.11 14.62 3.17
CA ASN A 53 -21.54 15.79 3.91
C ASN A 53 -20.31 16.55 4.40
N GLN A 54 -20.16 17.81 4.01
CA GLN A 54 -19.01 18.65 4.37
C GLN A 54 -18.82 18.82 5.88
N ASN A 55 -19.91 18.71 6.68
CA ASN A 55 -19.83 18.80 8.13
C ASN A 55 -19.08 17.60 8.76
N ASN A 56 -18.97 16.48 8.06
CA ASN A 56 -18.31 15.27 8.56
C ASN A 56 -16.81 15.23 8.20
N LEU A 57 -16.29 16.26 7.56
CA LEU A 57 -14.90 16.29 7.07
C LEU A 57 -13.89 16.02 8.17
N GLN A 58 -14.03 16.64 9.34
CA GLN A 58 -13.13 16.47 10.49
C GLN A 58 -13.23 15.06 11.09
N ASP A 59 -14.43 14.50 11.16
CA ASP A 59 -14.64 13.15 11.67
C ASP A 59 -14.01 12.11 10.73
N ILE A 60 -14.09 12.33 9.41
CA ILE A 60 -13.45 11.49 8.38
C ILE A 60 -11.93 11.56 8.51
N ILE A 61 -11.36 12.77 8.66
CA ILE A 61 -9.93 12.96 8.87
C ILE A 61 -9.46 12.20 10.12
N SER A 62 -10.19 12.34 11.23
CA SER A 62 -9.85 11.64 12.48
C SER A 62 -9.91 10.13 12.31
N GLY A 63 -10.95 9.59 11.69
CA GLY A 63 -11.09 8.14 11.46
C GLY A 63 -9.98 7.56 10.58
N ILE A 64 -9.57 8.29 9.53
CA ILE A 64 -8.43 7.85 8.69
C ILE A 64 -7.12 7.94 9.47
N PHE A 65 -6.90 9.01 10.23
CA PHE A 65 -5.68 9.19 11.02
C PHE A 65 -5.51 8.13 12.11
N ASP A 66 -6.61 7.68 12.71
CA ASP A 66 -6.58 6.63 13.75
C ASP A 66 -6.06 5.28 13.21
N VAL A 67 -6.32 4.98 11.93
CA VAL A 67 -5.91 3.74 11.28
C VAL A 67 -4.58 3.91 10.52
N HIS A 68 -4.39 5.06 9.88
CA HIS A 68 -3.27 5.37 8.99
C HIS A 68 -2.61 6.71 9.34
N PRO A 69 -1.99 6.83 10.53
CA PRO A 69 -1.30 8.07 10.92
C PRO A 69 -0.08 8.38 10.06
N GLU A 70 0.40 7.40 9.28
CA GLU A 70 1.56 7.54 8.38
C GLU A 70 1.23 8.26 7.07
N PHE A 71 -0.06 8.41 6.71
CA PHE A 71 -0.43 9.08 5.46
C PHE A 71 -0.20 10.60 5.57
N LYS A 72 0.38 11.18 4.53
CA LYS A 72 0.48 12.63 4.41
C LYS A 72 -0.86 13.16 3.92
N MET A 73 -1.42 14.11 4.67
CA MET A 73 -2.71 14.72 4.39
C MET A 73 -2.54 16.13 3.84
N GLU A 74 -3.34 16.47 2.85
CA GLU A 74 -3.46 17.80 2.27
C GLU A 74 -4.94 18.15 2.07
N LEU A 75 -5.39 19.26 2.65
CA LEU A 75 -6.77 19.73 2.44
C LEU A 75 -6.82 20.50 1.13
N LYS A 76 -7.71 20.08 0.22
CA LYS A 76 -7.95 20.72 -1.06
C LYS A 76 -9.37 21.31 -1.12
N THR A 77 -9.54 22.33 -1.94
CA THR A 77 -10.83 22.98 -2.15
C THR A 77 -11.10 23.09 -3.64
N ASP A 78 -12.14 22.42 -4.09
CA ASP A 78 -12.65 22.56 -5.45
C ASP A 78 -13.60 23.74 -5.48
N LYS A 79 -13.32 24.71 -6.35
CA LYS A 79 -14.18 25.86 -6.56
C LYS A 79 -15.41 25.42 -7.34
N ALA A 80 -16.56 25.95 -6.94
CA ALA A 80 -17.80 25.70 -7.68
C ALA A 80 -17.68 26.21 -9.13
N GLU A 81 -18.03 25.34 -10.09
CA GLU A 81 -18.02 25.70 -11.52
C GLU A 81 -19.10 26.74 -11.90
N ASN A 82 -20.12 26.92 -11.05
CA ASN A 82 -21.25 27.84 -11.30
C ASN A 82 -21.23 29.01 -10.31
N GLU A 83 -21.58 30.20 -10.78
CA GLU A 83 -21.78 31.38 -9.91
C GLU A 83 -22.89 31.10 -8.88
N GLY A 84 -22.47 30.98 -7.60
CA GLY A 84 -23.38 30.71 -6.48
C GLY A 84 -23.34 29.28 -5.94
N GLY A 85 -22.53 28.38 -6.50
CA GLY A 85 -22.23 27.07 -5.92
C GLY A 85 -21.34 27.20 -4.67
N ALA A 86 -21.46 26.28 -3.73
CA ALA A 86 -20.56 26.20 -2.59
C ALA A 86 -19.27 25.46 -2.97
N ASP A 87 -18.12 25.99 -2.54
CA ASP A 87 -16.83 25.30 -2.68
C ASP A 87 -16.88 23.98 -1.91
N THR A 88 -16.32 22.93 -2.49
CA THR A 88 -16.30 21.61 -1.89
C THR A 88 -14.88 21.32 -1.38
N GLN A 89 -14.78 21.05 -0.08
CA GLN A 89 -13.51 20.64 0.51
C GLN A 89 -13.40 19.11 0.47
N HIS A 90 -12.22 18.63 0.13
CA HIS A 90 -11.86 17.21 0.17
C HIS A 90 -10.45 17.02 0.70
N VAL A 91 -10.09 15.79 1.03
CA VAL A 91 -8.77 15.48 1.60
C VAL A 91 -7.99 14.61 0.63
N PHE A 92 -6.82 15.10 0.28
CA PHE A 92 -5.85 14.37 -0.52
C PHE A 92 -4.84 13.68 0.41
N TYR A 93 -4.76 12.36 0.32
CA TYR A 93 -3.82 11.55 1.07
C TYR A 93 -2.73 11.00 0.15
N THR A 94 -1.48 11.15 0.56
CA THR A 94 -0.34 10.56 -0.15
C THR A 94 0.28 9.47 0.71
N MET A 95 0.57 8.32 0.09
CA MET A 95 1.30 7.22 0.73
C MET A 95 2.70 7.68 1.09
N PRO A 96 3.21 7.29 2.27
CA PRO A 96 4.59 7.59 2.63
C PRO A 96 5.56 6.91 1.66
N PRO A 97 6.68 7.58 1.31
CA PRO A 97 7.68 7.02 0.41
C PRO A 97 8.31 5.76 1.01
N VAL A 98 8.68 4.81 0.16
CA VAL A 98 9.42 3.61 0.57
C VAL A 98 10.91 3.91 0.52
N ASP A 99 11.43 4.56 1.56
CA ASP A 99 12.86 4.76 1.75
C ASP A 99 13.57 3.45 2.15
N LYS A 100 14.87 3.51 2.36
CA LYS A 100 15.69 2.34 2.72
C LYS A 100 15.24 1.65 4.00
N ASP A 101 14.89 2.40 5.03
CA ASP A 101 14.53 1.85 6.33
C ASP A 101 13.12 1.28 6.30
N ARG A 102 12.17 1.97 5.66
CA ARG A 102 10.82 1.48 5.45
C ARG A 102 10.79 0.23 4.57
N ARG A 103 11.60 0.18 3.49
CA ARG A 103 11.78 -1.02 2.65
C ARG A 103 12.20 -2.22 3.49
N LYS A 104 13.19 -2.03 4.39
CA LYS A 104 13.66 -3.10 5.27
C LYS A 104 12.55 -3.57 6.21
N LEU A 105 11.88 -2.64 6.88
CA LEU A 105 10.78 -2.94 7.80
C LEU A 105 9.64 -3.69 7.12
N LEU A 106 9.18 -3.21 5.95
CA LEU A 106 8.12 -3.83 5.17
C LEU A 106 8.50 -5.26 4.75
N ASN A 107 9.74 -5.49 4.29
CA ASN A 107 10.20 -6.82 3.92
C ASN A 107 10.30 -7.79 5.11
N GLU A 108 10.67 -7.32 6.28
CA GLU A 108 10.68 -8.13 7.51
C GLU A 108 9.26 -8.47 7.97
N THR A 109 8.36 -7.49 7.91
CA THR A 109 6.94 -7.66 8.28
C THR A 109 6.23 -8.63 7.34
N THR A 110 6.41 -8.51 6.02
CA THR A 110 5.81 -9.44 5.05
C THR A 110 6.27 -10.88 5.27
N LYS A 111 7.57 -11.09 5.54
CA LYS A 111 8.11 -12.42 5.87
C LYS A 111 7.54 -12.99 7.16
N THR A 112 7.32 -12.15 8.16
CA THR A 112 6.71 -12.55 9.44
C THR A 112 5.26 -12.99 9.22
N PHE A 113 4.45 -12.20 8.52
CA PHE A 113 3.07 -12.54 8.20
C PHE A 113 2.94 -13.82 7.37
N HIS A 114 3.84 -13.99 6.41
CA HIS A 114 3.89 -15.21 5.58
C HIS A 114 4.22 -16.44 6.42
N LYS A 115 5.22 -16.36 7.32
CA LYS A 115 5.56 -17.45 8.22
C LYS A 115 4.39 -17.82 9.13
N GLU A 116 3.73 -16.84 9.72
CA GLU A 116 2.54 -17.06 10.56
C GLU A 116 1.40 -17.70 9.77
N CYS A 117 1.17 -17.26 8.52
CA CYS A 117 0.16 -17.85 7.64
C CYS A 117 0.45 -19.33 7.39
N LYS A 118 1.70 -19.70 7.05
CA LYS A 118 2.09 -21.10 6.81
C LYS A 118 1.94 -21.95 8.05
N VAL A 119 2.36 -21.46 9.21
CA VAL A 119 2.19 -22.17 10.49
C VAL A 119 0.70 -22.43 10.78
N ASN A 120 -0.16 -21.43 10.58
CA ASN A 120 -1.59 -21.60 10.79
C ASN A 120 -2.22 -22.60 9.80
N LEU A 121 -1.78 -22.61 8.55
CA LEU A 121 -2.20 -23.63 7.57
C LEU A 121 -1.77 -25.04 7.98
N ASP A 122 -0.53 -25.19 8.45
CA ASP A 122 0.01 -26.48 8.93
C ASP A 122 -0.81 -27.00 10.12
N ILE A 123 -1.10 -26.13 11.11
CA ILE A 123 -1.93 -26.47 12.27
C ILE A 123 -3.34 -26.87 11.83
N THR A 124 -3.97 -26.07 10.98
CA THR A 124 -5.33 -26.34 10.49
C THR A 124 -5.40 -27.65 9.72
N TYR A 125 -4.40 -27.93 8.89
CA TYR A 125 -4.32 -29.20 8.14
C TYR A 125 -4.15 -30.40 9.07
N ALA A 126 -3.27 -30.30 10.10
CA ALA A 126 -3.09 -31.36 11.09
C ALA A 126 -4.35 -31.61 11.91
N GLU A 127 -5.05 -30.55 12.35
CA GLU A 127 -6.33 -30.66 13.04
C GLU A 127 -7.42 -31.32 12.18
N LEU A 128 -7.47 -30.94 10.90
CA LEU A 128 -8.41 -31.56 9.95
C LEU A 128 -8.12 -33.05 9.81
N GLN A 129 -6.87 -33.44 9.61
CA GLN A 129 -6.47 -34.85 9.53
C GLN A 129 -6.86 -35.62 10.79
N ALA A 130 -6.68 -35.04 11.97
CA ALA A 130 -7.06 -35.67 13.22
C ALA A 130 -8.59 -35.88 13.34
N ARG A 131 -9.39 -34.89 12.92
CA ARG A 131 -10.87 -34.98 12.92
C ARG A 131 -11.43 -35.98 11.91
N LEU A 132 -10.71 -36.25 10.83
CA LEU A 132 -11.14 -37.17 9.77
C LEU A 132 -10.83 -38.65 10.06
N VAL A 133 -10.10 -38.97 11.14
CA VAL A 133 -9.77 -40.34 11.50
C VAL A 133 -11.03 -41.19 11.68
N GLU A 134 -12.00 -40.70 12.46
CA GLU A 134 -13.25 -41.44 12.75
C GLU A 134 -14.15 -41.59 11.50
N PRO A 135 -14.46 -40.53 10.74
CA PRO A 135 -15.18 -40.66 9.47
C PRO A 135 -14.52 -41.64 8.49
N TYR A 136 -13.20 -41.66 8.41
CA TYR A 136 -12.47 -42.56 7.51
C TYR A 136 -12.66 -44.05 7.86
N THR A 137 -12.95 -44.39 9.10
CA THR A 137 -13.24 -45.81 9.47
C THR A 137 -14.53 -46.35 8.85
N GLN A 138 -15.43 -45.46 8.42
CA GLN A 138 -16.73 -45.81 7.82
C GLN A 138 -16.74 -45.78 6.29
N MET A 139 -15.63 -45.39 5.66
CA MET A 139 -15.48 -45.22 4.22
C MET A 139 -14.71 -46.40 3.61
N SER A 140 -14.89 -46.60 2.31
CA SER A 140 -14.04 -47.54 1.58
C SER A 140 -12.59 -47.08 1.50
N PRO A 141 -11.59 -47.95 1.42
CA PRO A 141 -10.19 -47.54 1.29
C PRO A 141 -9.93 -46.61 0.09
N GLN A 142 -10.66 -46.76 -1.02
CA GLN A 142 -10.55 -45.90 -2.18
C GLN A 142 -11.05 -44.51 -1.91
N ASP A 143 -12.24 -44.38 -1.28
CA ASP A 143 -12.83 -43.07 -0.92
C ASP A 143 -11.96 -42.31 0.07
N VAL A 144 -11.34 -43.05 1.03
CA VAL A 144 -10.38 -42.43 1.99
C VAL A 144 -9.16 -41.88 1.27
N ASP A 145 -8.61 -42.62 0.30
CA ASP A 145 -7.43 -42.19 -0.45
C ASP A 145 -7.74 -40.97 -1.34
N GLU A 146 -8.91 -40.97 -2.00
CA GLU A 146 -9.39 -39.82 -2.79
C GLU A 146 -9.62 -38.58 -1.89
N ALA A 147 -10.26 -38.74 -0.75
CA ALA A 147 -10.47 -37.64 0.22
C ALA A 147 -9.17 -37.07 0.70
N ARG A 148 -8.19 -37.91 1.09
CA ARG A 148 -6.87 -37.46 1.51
C ARG A 148 -6.13 -36.68 0.42
N LYS A 149 -6.16 -37.17 -0.82
CA LYS A 149 -5.59 -36.48 -1.99
C LYS A 149 -6.26 -35.11 -2.20
N GLY A 150 -7.60 -35.07 -2.11
CA GLY A 150 -8.36 -33.84 -2.23
C GLY A 150 -7.97 -32.79 -1.16
N PHE A 151 -7.93 -33.20 0.11
CA PHE A 151 -7.51 -32.29 1.21
C PHE A 151 -6.06 -31.84 1.08
N LYS A 152 -5.17 -32.77 0.69
CA LYS A 152 -3.77 -32.41 0.45
C LYS A 152 -3.64 -31.39 -0.66
N LYS A 153 -4.38 -31.54 -1.76
CA LYS A 153 -4.37 -30.59 -2.87
C LYS A 153 -4.82 -29.20 -2.42
N VAL A 154 -5.94 -29.11 -1.68
CA VAL A 154 -6.42 -27.80 -1.14
C VAL A 154 -5.39 -27.14 -0.23
N TYR A 155 -4.71 -27.92 0.60
CA TYR A 155 -3.65 -27.42 1.46
C TYR A 155 -2.44 -26.92 0.65
N ASP A 156 -1.98 -27.69 -0.34
CA ASP A 156 -0.86 -27.32 -1.20
C ASP A 156 -1.21 -26.04 -2.01
N ASP A 157 -2.40 -25.98 -2.61
CA ASP A 157 -2.90 -24.80 -3.34
C ASP A 157 -2.95 -23.55 -2.44
N ALA A 158 -3.38 -23.69 -1.19
CA ALA A 158 -3.41 -22.58 -0.22
C ALA A 158 -2.02 -22.10 0.15
N ARG A 159 -1.03 -23.01 0.28
CA ARG A 159 0.38 -22.63 0.53
C ARG A 159 0.98 -21.90 -0.66
N ASP A 160 0.73 -22.38 -1.87
CA ASP A 160 1.19 -21.76 -3.11
C ASP A 160 0.61 -20.34 -3.27
N GLU A 161 -0.66 -20.16 -2.89
CA GLU A 161 -1.29 -18.83 -2.89
C GLU A 161 -0.65 -17.87 -1.88
N CYS A 162 -0.29 -18.34 -0.68
CA CYS A 162 0.45 -17.53 0.28
C CYS A 162 1.83 -17.11 -0.27
N ASP A 163 2.52 -17.99 -1.00
CA ASP A 163 3.80 -17.67 -1.60
C ASP A 163 3.66 -16.62 -2.72
N LYS A 164 2.62 -16.72 -3.54
CA LYS A 164 2.31 -15.72 -4.58
C LYS A 164 2.00 -14.35 -3.99
N ILE A 165 1.16 -14.29 -2.95
CA ILE A 165 0.81 -13.03 -2.27
C ILE A 165 2.07 -12.36 -1.68
N LEU A 166 2.96 -13.15 -1.04
CA LEU A 166 4.23 -12.64 -0.55
C LEU A 166 5.06 -12.02 -1.68
N GLN A 167 5.21 -12.75 -2.78
CA GLN A 167 6.03 -12.30 -3.91
C GLN A 167 5.48 -11.04 -4.56
N LEU A 168 4.17 -10.94 -4.74
CA LEU A 168 3.51 -9.74 -5.25
C LEU A 168 3.78 -8.53 -4.35
N LYS A 169 3.63 -8.70 -3.02
CA LYS A 169 3.88 -7.60 -2.08
C LYS A 169 5.36 -7.20 -2.02
N GLN A 170 6.29 -8.15 -2.13
CA GLN A 170 7.72 -7.85 -2.21
C GLN A 170 8.07 -7.07 -3.49
N ASN A 171 7.44 -7.39 -4.62
CA ASN A 171 7.61 -6.64 -5.86
C ASN A 171 7.09 -5.20 -5.72
N GLU A 172 5.91 -5.01 -5.10
CA GLU A 172 5.37 -3.68 -4.83
C GLU A 172 6.32 -2.84 -3.95
N ILE A 173 6.89 -3.46 -2.90
CA ILE A 173 7.86 -2.78 -2.02
C ILE A 173 9.11 -2.36 -2.81
N GLU A 174 9.59 -3.22 -3.69
CA GLU A 174 10.75 -2.91 -4.52
C GLU A 174 10.44 -1.81 -5.53
N GLU A 175 9.29 -1.85 -6.21
CA GLU A 175 8.82 -0.78 -7.10
C GLU A 175 8.70 0.56 -6.36
N GLY A 176 8.13 0.55 -5.15
CA GLY A 176 8.04 1.74 -4.31
C GLY A 176 9.40 2.30 -3.90
N TYR A 177 10.37 1.43 -3.64
CA TYR A 177 11.74 1.85 -3.35
C TYR A 177 12.45 2.42 -4.58
N GLN A 178 12.31 1.81 -5.75
CA GLN A 178 12.90 2.34 -6.99
C GLN A 178 12.31 3.71 -7.36
N ARG A 179 10.99 3.89 -7.17
CA ARG A 179 10.37 5.21 -7.32
C ARG A 179 10.98 6.24 -6.36
N TYR A 180 11.13 5.90 -5.08
CA TYR A 180 11.77 6.79 -4.11
C TYR A 180 13.19 7.19 -4.54
N LEU A 181 14.00 6.25 -5.04
CA LEU A 181 15.34 6.53 -5.53
C LEU A 181 15.33 7.48 -6.73
N THR A 182 14.38 7.30 -7.66
CA THR A 182 14.23 8.19 -8.82
C THR A 182 13.86 9.60 -8.37
N GLU A 183 12.82 9.75 -7.53
CA GLU A 183 12.39 11.04 -6.99
C GLU A 183 13.49 11.72 -6.14
N TYR A 184 14.28 10.93 -5.42
CA TYR A 184 15.41 11.43 -4.65
C TYR A 184 16.52 11.93 -5.57
N ASN A 185 16.91 11.15 -6.58
CA ASN A 185 17.94 11.53 -7.54
C ASN A 185 17.55 12.77 -8.35
N ASP A 186 16.27 12.85 -8.80
CA ASP A 186 15.76 14.02 -9.53
C ASP A 186 15.79 15.31 -8.65
N ARG A 187 15.59 15.16 -7.35
CA ARG A 187 15.58 16.29 -6.42
C ARG A 187 16.97 16.78 -6.03
N TYR A 188 17.94 15.88 -6.01
CA TYR A 188 19.32 16.13 -5.58
C TYR A 188 20.34 15.95 -6.72
N ALA A 189 19.89 15.70 -7.96
CA ALA A 189 20.77 15.82 -9.12
C ALA A 189 21.31 17.24 -9.16
N GLU A 190 22.62 17.38 -9.10
CA GLU A 190 23.26 18.66 -9.41
C GLU A 190 22.79 19.06 -10.82
N PRO A 191 22.37 20.33 -11.03
CA PRO A 191 22.07 20.77 -12.38
C PRO A 191 23.30 20.47 -13.22
N GLU A 192 23.08 19.77 -14.36
CA GLU A 192 24.14 19.58 -15.35
C GLU A 192 24.73 20.97 -15.56
N THR A 193 25.93 21.19 -15.09
CA THR A 193 26.69 22.37 -15.44
C THR A 193 26.86 22.24 -16.94
N ASP A 194 26.11 23.05 -17.69
CA ASP A 194 26.38 23.30 -19.08
C ASP A 194 27.86 23.73 -19.10
N ASP A 195 28.75 22.79 -19.41
CA ASP A 195 30.10 23.08 -19.81
C ASP A 195 30.02 23.80 -21.16
N HIS A 196 29.40 24.98 -21.14
CA HIS A 196 29.77 25.99 -22.11
C HIS A 196 31.25 26.22 -21.84
N GLU A 197 32.09 25.57 -22.65
CA GLU A 197 33.46 25.96 -22.89
C GLU A 197 33.44 27.48 -22.92
N MET A 198 33.94 28.11 -21.83
CA MET A 198 34.31 29.49 -21.91
C MET A 198 35.39 29.50 -22.96
N GLU A 199 34.99 29.83 -24.20
CA GLU A 199 35.94 30.29 -25.19
C GLU A 199 36.70 31.41 -24.50
N VAL A 200 37.89 31.06 -24.03
CA VAL A 200 38.89 32.01 -23.61
C VAL A 200 39.15 32.83 -24.86
N SER A 201 38.52 34.00 -24.98
CA SER A 201 38.88 34.96 -26.01
C SER A 201 40.33 35.30 -25.72
N GLU A 202 41.23 34.77 -26.54
CA GLU A 202 42.61 35.23 -26.62
C GLU A 202 42.54 36.70 -27.10
N ASP A 203 42.40 37.60 -26.16
CA ASP A 203 42.48 39.02 -26.41
C ASP A 203 43.97 39.38 -26.42
N PRO A 204 44.60 39.65 -27.62
CA PRO A 204 46.01 39.87 -27.72
C PRO A 204 46.51 41.17 -27.04
N GLU A 205 45.63 41.99 -26.48
CA GLU A 205 46.01 43.23 -25.76
C GLU A 205 46.43 43.02 -24.30
N ILE A 206 46.15 41.84 -23.69
CA ILE A 206 46.52 41.61 -22.28
C ILE A 206 47.99 41.21 -22.12
N ASP A 207 48.63 40.61 -23.12
CA ASP A 207 50.01 40.18 -23.07
C ASP A 207 51.01 41.38 -23.14
N ALA A 208 50.55 42.58 -23.47
CA ALA A 208 51.41 43.76 -23.56
C ALA A 208 51.61 44.50 -22.20
N LEU A 209 50.87 44.12 -21.14
CA LEU A 209 50.96 44.79 -19.83
C LEU A 209 51.91 44.13 -18.84
N PHE A 210 52.50 43.01 -19.17
CA PHE A 210 53.40 42.24 -18.30
C PHE A 210 54.83 42.05 -18.87
N LYS A 211 55.28 42.92 -19.76
CA LYS A 211 56.69 42.98 -20.15
C LYS A 211 57.41 44.21 -19.60
#